data_97e547d1994d53fbd064e8b0106efdc7
#
_entry.id   97e547d1994d53fbd064e8b0106efdc7
#
_cell.length_a   1.000
_cell.length_b   1.000
_cell.length_c   1.000
_cell.angle_alpha   90.00
_cell.angle_beta   90.00
_cell.angle_gamma   90.00
#
_symmetry.space_group_name_H-M   'P 1'
#
loop_
_entity.id
_entity.type
_entity.pdbx_description
1 polymer ?
#
loop_
_entity_poly.entity_id
_entity_poly.type
_entity_poly.pdbx_seq_one_letter_code
_entity_poly.pdbx_strand_id
1 'polypeptide(L)'
;MKRSTVFTLVVLSLALGGCNWIKTLGRKDNVEPPTPLTEFVASAQVDKLWSEGIGDGAGRSGARIAPAASSDGRVYVAAINGEVEALDAATGRTLWSRKLGERKGWLWKRSDTLRWAGGPSVDGDLLVVGGLDGQIAAMSAQDGSPRWTAQINSEVISAPAIGGGIVVVRGNDGRLHGFDAASGASKWVFDQSVPSLSLRGNSAPLILNGVVYDGTDSGRVTAVRLDDGNEQWTQMLGTGEGRTEVERLSDVDGTLVSDGATLYAVGYRGQIAALAPDSGRPQWQRDLSSYAGVAVAGDSVVAVDADGNVWAFDRSTGANLWKQDQLKYRWLSAPAIQGNLVVVGDSEGYVHWLTLGEGKFAARQRLSKKPIEATPVVAGDTVFVEDIRGNLAAYRARQ
;
A
#
# COMPACT_ATOMS: atom_id res chain seq x y z
N MET A 1 -11.52 -10.84 -69.58
CA MET A 1 -10.92 -10.04 -68.50
C MET A 1 -11.90 -9.86 -67.31
N LYS A 2 -12.43 -10.92 -66.68
CA LYS A 2 -13.33 -10.82 -65.48
C LYS A 2 -13.04 -11.84 -64.39
N ARG A 3 -11.93 -12.59 -64.46
CA ARG A 3 -11.56 -13.61 -63.43
C ARG A 3 -10.39 -13.19 -62.48
N SER A 4 -9.68 -12.11 -62.80
CA SER A 4 -8.52 -11.65 -62.04
C SER A 4 -8.88 -10.74 -60.86
N THR A 5 -9.99 -10.00 -60.92
CA THR A 5 -10.38 -9.03 -59.89
C THR A 5 -11.07 -9.63 -58.66
N VAL A 6 -11.65 -10.84 -58.78
CA VAL A 6 -12.28 -11.53 -57.67
C VAL A 6 -11.27 -12.19 -56.74
N PHE A 7 -10.15 -12.65 -57.29
CA PHE A 7 -9.08 -13.27 -56.51
C PHE A 7 -8.30 -12.28 -55.62
N THR A 8 -8.15 -11.05 -56.10
CA THR A 8 -7.45 -9.98 -55.34
C THR A 8 -8.28 -9.45 -54.16
N LEU A 9 -9.65 -9.46 -54.26
CA LEU A 9 -10.53 -9.02 -53.17
C LEU A 9 -10.65 -10.07 -52.06
N VAL A 10 -10.56 -11.37 -52.36
CA VAL A 10 -10.63 -12.43 -51.34
C VAL A 10 -9.32 -12.51 -50.55
N VAL A 11 -8.17 -12.22 -51.16
CA VAL A 11 -6.88 -12.21 -50.44
C VAL A 11 -6.76 -10.95 -49.52
N LEU A 12 -7.37 -9.82 -49.92
CA LEU A 12 -7.33 -8.60 -49.10
C LEU A 12 -8.27 -8.67 -47.89
N SER A 13 -9.40 -9.41 -47.99
CA SER A 13 -10.33 -9.60 -46.88
C SER A 13 -9.83 -10.63 -45.84
N LEU A 14 -8.92 -11.52 -46.19
CA LEU A 14 -8.25 -12.43 -45.25
C LEU A 14 -7.11 -11.76 -44.46
N ALA A 15 -6.53 -10.67 -44.99
CA ALA A 15 -5.48 -9.92 -44.31
C ALA A 15 -6.01 -8.99 -43.19
N LEU A 16 -7.28 -8.59 -43.21
CA LEU A 16 -7.90 -7.71 -42.21
C LEU A 16 -8.43 -8.46 -40.98
N GLY A 17 -8.65 -9.79 -41.06
CA GLY A 17 -9.08 -10.63 -39.94
C GLY A 17 -7.92 -11.19 -39.09
N GLY A 18 -6.69 -11.07 -39.55
CA GLY A 18 -5.53 -11.73 -38.93
C GLY A 18 -4.79 -10.97 -37.83
N CYS A 19 -5.06 -9.68 -37.66
CA CYS A 19 -4.28 -8.85 -36.73
C CYS A 19 -4.60 -9.09 -35.26
N ASN A 20 -5.71 -9.72 -34.91
CA ASN A 20 -5.99 -10.06 -33.51
C ASN A 20 -5.51 -11.47 -33.12
N TRP A 21 -5.35 -12.37 -34.08
CA TRP A 21 -4.88 -13.74 -33.79
C TRP A 21 -3.36 -13.82 -33.61
N ILE A 22 -2.59 -12.91 -34.23
CA ILE A 22 -1.12 -12.85 -34.10
C ILE A 22 -0.69 -12.25 -32.74
N LYS A 23 -1.53 -11.47 -32.08
CA LYS A 23 -1.26 -10.97 -30.71
C LYS A 23 -1.34 -12.03 -29.62
N THR A 24 -2.00 -13.16 -29.90
CA THR A 24 -2.17 -14.28 -28.94
C THR A 24 -1.17 -15.41 -29.12
N LEU A 25 -0.34 -15.39 -30.18
CA LEU A 25 0.60 -16.46 -30.51
C LEU A 25 2.03 -16.22 -30.02
N GLY A 26 2.24 -15.51 -28.91
CA GLY A 26 3.62 -15.23 -28.49
C GLY A 26 3.90 -14.85 -27.04
N ARG A 27 2.90 -14.79 -26.19
CA ARG A 27 3.11 -14.65 -24.74
C ARG A 27 2.18 -15.62 -24.01
N LYS A 28 2.72 -16.75 -23.62
CA LYS A 28 2.23 -17.38 -22.38
C LYS A 28 2.69 -16.44 -21.26
N ASP A 29 1.87 -15.48 -20.90
CA ASP A 29 2.02 -14.83 -19.61
C ASP A 29 1.81 -15.94 -18.60
N ASN A 30 2.86 -16.32 -17.86
CA ASN A 30 2.79 -17.31 -16.77
C ASN A 30 2.01 -16.75 -15.56
N VAL A 31 1.12 -15.79 -15.79
CA VAL A 31 0.30 -15.15 -14.78
C VAL A 31 -1.13 -15.67 -14.95
N GLU A 32 -1.65 -16.27 -13.90
CA GLU A 32 -3.04 -16.71 -13.86
C GLU A 32 -3.99 -15.52 -14.06
N PRO A 33 -5.02 -15.64 -14.91
CA PRO A 33 -5.97 -14.57 -15.12
C PRO A 33 -6.79 -14.32 -13.85
N PRO A 34 -7.24 -13.06 -13.60
CA PRO A 34 -8.13 -12.75 -12.49
C PRO A 34 -9.39 -13.61 -12.52
N THR A 35 -9.76 -14.19 -11.39
CA THR A 35 -11.02 -14.95 -11.26
C THR A 35 -12.20 -14.07 -11.68
N PRO A 36 -13.12 -14.57 -12.52
CA PRO A 36 -14.33 -13.83 -12.90
C PRO A 36 -15.13 -13.43 -11.67
N LEU A 37 -15.67 -12.21 -11.71
CA LEU A 37 -16.49 -11.70 -10.62
C LEU A 37 -17.83 -12.45 -10.57
N THR A 38 -18.16 -13.00 -9.41
CA THR A 38 -19.45 -13.67 -9.16
C THR A 38 -20.53 -12.65 -8.84
N GLU A 39 -21.74 -12.93 -9.26
CA GLU A 39 -22.95 -12.21 -8.85
C GLU A 39 -23.30 -12.59 -7.40
N PHE A 40 -23.79 -11.64 -6.63
CA PHE A 40 -24.26 -11.84 -5.26
C PHE A 40 -25.36 -10.85 -4.90
N VAL A 41 -26.13 -11.17 -3.89
CA VAL A 41 -27.12 -10.24 -3.32
C VAL A 41 -26.41 -9.37 -2.30
N ALA A 42 -26.39 -8.05 -2.54
CA ALA A 42 -25.75 -7.11 -1.62
C ALA A 42 -26.47 -7.10 -0.27
N SER A 43 -25.69 -7.22 0.81
CA SER A 43 -26.19 -7.13 2.18
C SER A 43 -25.85 -5.78 2.85
N ALA A 44 -25.08 -4.93 2.18
CA ALA A 44 -24.78 -3.57 2.59
C ALA A 44 -25.00 -2.61 1.43
N GLN A 45 -25.52 -1.42 1.74
CA GLN A 45 -25.58 -0.31 0.79
C GLN A 45 -24.30 0.52 0.94
N VAL A 46 -23.61 0.77 -0.19
CA VAL A 46 -22.40 1.60 -0.21
C VAL A 46 -22.67 2.84 -1.07
N ASP A 47 -22.61 3.98 -0.43
CA ASP A 47 -22.76 5.29 -1.07
C ASP A 47 -21.38 5.86 -1.40
N LYS A 48 -21.12 6.23 -2.65
CA LYS A 48 -19.98 7.05 -3.02
C LYS A 48 -20.29 8.50 -2.69
N LEU A 49 -19.60 9.06 -1.70
CA LEU A 49 -19.81 10.41 -1.24
C LEU A 49 -19.28 11.44 -2.24
N TRP A 50 -18.04 11.23 -2.70
CA TRP A 50 -17.37 12.06 -3.69
C TRP A 50 -16.25 11.29 -4.39
N SER A 51 -15.69 11.88 -5.43
CA SER A 51 -14.53 11.35 -6.16
C SER A 51 -13.76 12.50 -6.79
N GLU A 52 -12.42 12.51 -6.64
CA GLU A 52 -11.51 13.53 -7.13
C GLU A 52 -10.31 12.89 -7.83
N GLY A 53 -9.65 13.66 -8.70
CA GLY A 53 -8.42 13.25 -9.39
C GLY A 53 -7.21 13.94 -8.78
N ILE A 54 -6.23 13.16 -8.30
CA ILE A 54 -5.04 13.66 -7.62
C ILE A 54 -3.80 13.44 -8.49
N GLY A 55 -3.33 14.48 -9.13
CA GLY A 55 -2.13 14.45 -9.96
C GLY A 55 -2.04 13.21 -10.87
N ASP A 56 -0.87 12.55 -10.88
CA ASP A 56 -0.65 11.29 -11.61
C ASP A 56 -0.74 10.04 -10.71
N GLY A 57 -1.16 10.19 -9.45
CA GLY A 57 -1.17 9.13 -8.44
C GLY A 57 0.21 8.52 -8.23
N ALA A 58 0.29 7.23 -8.00
CA ALA A 58 1.53 6.46 -7.91
C ALA A 58 2.13 6.16 -9.31
N GLY A 59 1.35 6.26 -10.36
CA GLY A 59 1.77 5.97 -11.73
C GLY A 59 2.24 4.54 -11.92
N ARG A 60 3.45 4.36 -12.47
CA ARG A 60 4.13 3.07 -12.65
C ARG A 60 5.35 2.94 -11.75
N SER A 61 5.40 3.66 -10.64
CA SER A 61 6.56 3.67 -9.74
C SER A 61 6.71 2.37 -8.94
N GLY A 62 5.64 1.58 -8.82
CA GLY A 62 5.56 0.45 -7.91
C GLY A 62 5.37 0.86 -6.44
N ALA A 63 5.22 2.16 -6.16
CA ALA A 63 4.89 2.65 -4.84
C ALA A 63 3.39 2.45 -4.56
N ARG A 64 3.04 2.15 -3.32
CA ARG A 64 1.66 2.02 -2.84
C ARG A 64 1.29 3.27 -2.06
N ILE A 65 1.13 4.39 -2.78
CA ILE A 65 0.79 5.68 -2.17
C ILE A 65 -0.65 5.60 -1.68
N ALA A 66 -0.83 5.55 -0.36
CA ALA A 66 -2.14 5.59 0.27
C ALA A 66 -2.42 7.00 0.78
N PRO A 67 -3.69 7.46 0.78
CA PRO A 67 -4.05 8.70 1.43
C PRO A 67 -3.79 8.62 2.95
N ALA A 68 -3.61 9.75 3.61
CA ALA A 68 -3.58 9.84 5.07
C ALA A 68 -4.80 10.64 5.55
N ALA A 69 -5.48 10.15 6.57
CA ALA A 69 -6.62 10.84 7.15
C ALA A 69 -6.28 11.35 8.56
N SER A 70 -6.68 12.57 8.87
CA SER A 70 -6.53 13.15 10.19
C SER A 70 -7.86 13.21 10.95
N SER A 71 -7.77 13.31 12.27
CA SER A 71 -8.93 13.37 13.16
C SER A 71 -9.75 14.67 13.03
N ASP A 72 -9.18 15.71 12.43
CA ASP A 72 -9.85 16.99 12.16
C ASP A 72 -10.66 17.01 10.85
N GLY A 73 -10.86 15.86 10.22
CA GLY A 73 -11.70 15.71 9.04
C GLY A 73 -11.01 16.10 7.72
N ARG A 74 -9.71 15.94 7.64
CA ARG A 74 -8.94 16.16 6.40
C ARG A 74 -8.38 14.84 5.87
N VAL A 75 -8.22 14.80 4.55
CA VAL A 75 -7.51 13.72 3.83
C VAL A 75 -6.36 14.34 3.06
N TYR A 76 -5.17 13.78 3.23
CA TYR A 76 -3.96 14.20 2.54
C TYR A 76 -3.58 13.15 1.52
N VAL A 77 -3.14 13.62 0.37
CA VAL A 77 -2.72 12.78 -0.75
C VAL A 77 -1.41 13.32 -1.35
N ALA A 78 -0.63 12.42 -1.92
CA ALA A 78 0.60 12.77 -2.63
C ALA A 78 0.64 12.04 -3.96
N ALA A 79 1.32 12.62 -4.95
CA ALA A 79 1.42 12.04 -6.28
C ALA A 79 2.85 12.08 -6.81
N ILE A 80 3.16 11.13 -7.70
CA ILE A 80 4.48 10.97 -8.31
C ILE A 80 4.93 12.20 -9.13
N ASN A 81 4.00 13.07 -9.51
CA ASN A 81 4.28 14.32 -10.21
C ASN A 81 4.68 15.50 -9.31
N GLY A 82 4.93 15.24 -8.00
CA GLY A 82 5.36 16.23 -7.01
C GLY A 82 4.22 16.98 -6.31
N GLU A 83 2.98 16.60 -6.56
CA GLU A 83 1.80 17.22 -5.97
C GLU A 83 1.49 16.64 -4.60
N VAL A 84 1.12 17.50 -3.65
CA VAL A 84 0.60 17.14 -2.32
C VAL A 84 -0.60 18.01 -2.06
N GLU A 85 -1.71 17.41 -1.66
CA GLU A 85 -2.97 18.09 -1.43
C GLU A 85 -3.61 17.70 -0.09
N ALA A 86 -4.36 18.63 0.48
CA ALA A 86 -5.32 18.34 1.54
C ALA A 86 -6.74 18.59 1.03
N LEU A 87 -7.61 17.64 1.30
CA LEU A 87 -9.01 17.68 0.96
C LEU A 87 -9.88 17.64 2.23
N ASP A 88 -11.02 18.25 2.17
CA ASP A 88 -12.08 18.06 3.16
C ASP A 88 -12.63 16.62 3.04
N ALA A 89 -12.54 15.86 4.10
CA ALA A 89 -12.88 14.42 4.09
C ALA A 89 -14.35 14.15 3.79
N ALA A 90 -15.25 15.09 4.14
CA ALA A 90 -16.68 14.91 3.95
C ALA A 90 -17.14 15.24 2.51
N THR A 91 -16.47 16.20 1.87
CA THR A 91 -16.94 16.79 0.58
C THR A 91 -15.99 16.55 -0.59
N GLY A 92 -14.73 16.15 -0.35
CA GLY A 92 -13.69 16.03 -1.36
C GLY A 92 -13.11 17.37 -1.83
N ARG A 93 -13.61 18.50 -1.30
CA ARG A 93 -13.14 19.82 -1.73
C ARG A 93 -11.68 20.04 -1.34
N THR A 94 -10.83 20.42 -2.30
CA THR A 94 -9.45 20.78 -2.04
C THR A 94 -9.38 21.99 -1.09
N LEU A 95 -8.68 21.81 0.03
CA LEU A 95 -8.41 22.85 1.02
C LEU A 95 -7.14 23.62 0.65
N TRP A 96 -6.11 22.88 0.27
CA TRP A 96 -4.87 23.41 -0.30
C TRP A 96 -4.20 22.37 -1.20
N SER A 97 -3.41 22.85 -2.16
CA SER A 97 -2.55 22.05 -3.03
C SER A 97 -1.16 22.68 -3.12
N ARG A 98 -0.12 21.86 -3.11
CA ARG A 98 1.28 22.26 -3.27
C ARG A 98 1.96 21.36 -4.28
N LYS A 99 2.72 21.97 -5.16
CA LYS A 99 3.63 21.25 -6.06
C LYS A 99 5.05 21.56 -5.62
N LEU A 100 5.68 20.59 -4.99
CA LEU A 100 7.05 20.71 -4.52
C LEU A 100 8.01 20.33 -5.65
N GLY A 101 9.07 21.11 -5.83
CA GLY A 101 10.08 20.97 -6.89
C GLY A 101 10.35 22.30 -7.54
N GLU A 102 11.62 22.73 -7.58
CA GLU A 102 12.00 23.97 -8.24
C GLU A 102 11.98 23.82 -9.76
N ARG A 103 11.25 24.69 -10.45
CA ARG A 103 11.50 24.99 -11.86
C ARG A 103 12.79 25.81 -11.97
N LYS A 104 13.95 25.15 -12.13
CA LYS A 104 15.17 25.87 -12.48
C LYS A 104 15.31 25.94 -14.00
N GLY A 105 15.15 27.14 -14.55
CA GLY A 105 15.71 27.57 -15.83
C GLY A 105 14.77 27.59 -17.03
N TRP A 106 14.73 28.75 -17.68
CA TRP A 106 14.23 29.03 -19.01
C TRP A 106 15.13 28.36 -20.05
N LEU A 107 14.58 27.53 -20.95
CA LEU A 107 15.24 26.80 -22.05
C LEU A 107 16.19 25.65 -21.63
N TRP A 108 15.72 24.40 -21.85
CA TRP A 108 16.50 23.14 -21.93
C TRP A 108 16.96 22.44 -20.65
N LYS A 109 16.47 22.75 -19.46
CA LYS A 109 16.71 21.88 -18.29
C LYS A 109 15.45 21.11 -17.94
N ARG A 110 15.60 19.77 -17.77
CA ARG A 110 14.63 18.89 -17.15
C ARG A 110 14.13 19.57 -15.88
N SER A 111 12.83 19.69 -15.73
CA SER A 111 12.19 20.03 -14.47
C SER A 111 12.58 18.95 -13.46
N ASP A 112 13.35 19.27 -12.44
CA ASP A 112 13.59 18.41 -11.29
C ASP A 112 12.29 18.39 -10.46
N THR A 113 11.26 17.75 -11.01
CA THR A 113 10.00 17.53 -10.32
C THR A 113 10.27 16.44 -9.29
N LEU A 114 10.08 16.76 -8.02
CA LEU A 114 10.14 15.78 -6.94
C LEU A 114 9.06 14.71 -7.17
N ARG A 115 9.43 13.46 -6.94
CA ARG A 115 8.56 12.31 -7.18
C ARG A 115 8.21 11.68 -5.85
N TRP A 116 7.05 12.09 -5.28
CA TRP A 116 6.59 11.55 -4.02
C TRP A 116 6.11 10.11 -4.21
N ALA A 117 6.60 9.22 -3.38
CA ALA A 117 6.31 7.80 -3.43
C ALA A 117 6.12 7.16 -2.05
N GLY A 118 6.56 7.83 -0.99
CA GLY A 118 6.42 7.44 0.41
C GLY A 118 5.51 8.40 1.16
N GLY A 119 4.42 7.90 1.69
CA GLY A 119 3.43 8.70 2.39
C GLY A 119 2.30 9.20 1.46
N PRO A 120 1.53 10.22 1.87
CA PRO A 120 1.76 11.11 3.02
C PRO A 120 1.54 10.46 4.38
N SER A 121 2.12 11.05 5.42
CA SER A 121 1.84 10.73 6.82
C SER A 121 1.58 12.00 7.60
N VAL A 122 0.63 11.93 8.53
CA VAL A 122 0.20 13.11 9.30
C VAL A 122 0.11 12.79 10.79
N ASP A 123 0.64 13.68 11.61
CA ASP A 123 0.45 13.69 13.07
C ASP A 123 0.31 15.14 13.55
N GLY A 124 -0.85 15.47 14.12
CA GLY A 124 -1.21 16.84 14.46
C GLY A 124 -1.11 17.77 13.24
N ASP A 125 -0.28 18.81 13.32
CA ASP A 125 -0.05 19.76 12.22
C ASP A 125 1.23 19.42 11.40
N LEU A 126 1.82 18.25 11.56
CA LEU A 126 2.97 17.82 10.78
C LEU A 126 2.55 16.84 9.70
N LEU A 127 2.76 17.20 8.44
CA LEU A 127 2.60 16.34 7.27
C LEU A 127 3.99 16.04 6.67
N VAL A 128 4.28 14.76 6.42
CA VAL A 128 5.57 14.33 5.87
C VAL A 128 5.38 13.44 4.65
N VAL A 129 6.19 13.66 3.63
CA VAL A 129 6.27 12.85 2.41
C VAL A 129 7.71 12.49 2.08
N GLY A 130 7.91 11.32 1.49
CA GLY A 130 9.19 10.83 1.00
C GLY A 130 9.21 10.67 -0.52
N GLY A 131 10.37 10.87 -1.13
CA GLY A 131 10.54 10.87 -2.58
C GLY A 131 11.46 9.76 -3.11
N LEU A 132 11.29 9.41 -4.39
CA LEU A 132 12.16 8.45 -5.09
C LEU A 132 13.62 8.92 -5.20
N ASP A 133 13.87 10.21 -5.01
CA ASP A 133 15.22 10.77 -5.02
C ASP A 133 15.83 10.83 -3.60
N GLY A 134 15.15 10.20 -2.60
CA GLY A 134 15.58 10.20 -1.20
C GLY A 134 15.28 11.48 -0.45
N GLN A 135 14.60 12.44 -1.09
CA GLN A 135 14.18 13.66 -0.41
C GLN A 135 12.99 13.40 0.51
N ILE A 136 13.02 14.02 1.67
CA ILE A 136 11.94 14.02 2.65
C ILE A 136 11.51 15.46 2.82
N ALA A 137 10.21 15.71 2.75
CA ALA A 137 9.65 17.05 2.97
C ALA A 137 8.60 17.01 4.07
N ALA A 138 8.74 17.93 5.01
CA ALA A 138 7.77 18.19 6.06
C ALA A 138 7.10 19.55 5.85
N MET A 139 5.80 19.60 6.09
CA MET A 139 4.98 20.78 5.88
C MET A 139 3.89 20.87 6.94
N SER A 140 3.28 22.03 7.05
CA SER A 140 2.07 22.21 7.86
C SER A 140 0.91 21.43 7.22
N ALA A 141 0.24 20.62 8.00
CA ALA A 141 -0.97 19.93 7.58
C ALA A 141 -2.14 20.91 7.33
N GLN A 142 -2.12 22.09 7.95
CA GLN A 142 -3.20 23.07 7.84
C GLN A 142 -3.22 23.80 6.50
N ASP A 143 -2.04 24.20 5.98
CA ASP A 143 -1.95 25.04 4.79
C ASP A 143 -0.88 24.64 3.77
N GLY A 144 -0.15 23.52 4.03
CA GLY A 144 0.91 23.03 3.19
C GLY A 144 2.16 23.91 3.17
N SER A 145 2.33 24.83 4.13
CA SER A 145 3.56 25.64 4.22
C SER A 145 4.76 24.77 4.58
N PRO A 146 5.91 24.93 3.88
CA PRO A 146 7.10 24.13 4.15
C PRO A 146 7.63 24.36 5.57
N ARG A 147 8.07 23.30 6.25
CA ARG A 147 8.72 23.36 7.55
C ARG A 147 10.20 23.04 7.45
N TRP A 148 10.53 21.88 6.94
CA TRP A 148 11.91 21.45 6.72
C TRP A 148 11.98 20.42 5.60
N THR A 149 13.20 20.20 5.10
CA THR A 149 13.53 19.11 4.18
C THR A 149 14.75 18.37 4.67
N ALA A 150 14.81 17.06 4.40
CA ALA A 150 15.98 16.24 4.67
C ALA A 150 16.29 15.36 3.43
N GLN A 151 17.47 14.76 3.42
CA GLN A 151 17.93 13.93 2.31
C GLN A 151 18.56 12.65 2.84
N ILE A 152 18.19 11.50 2.27
CA ILE A 152 18.88 10.22 2.42
C ILE A 152 19.40 9.74 1.07
N ASN A 153 20.35 8.77 1.09
CA ASN A 153 20.95 8.24 -0.14
C ASN A 153 20.19 7.03 -0.70
N SER A 154 18.88 6.97 -0.50
CA SER A 154 18.02 5.88 -0.93
C SER A 154 16.63 6.40 -1.30
N GLU A 155 15.90 5.66 -2.15
CA GLU A 155 14.49 5.95 -2.40
C GLU A 155 13.67 5.81 -1.12
N VAL A 156 12.64 6.66 -0.95
CA VAL A 156 11.62 6.53 0.09
C VAL A 156 10.31 6.18 -0.59
N ILE A 157 9.89 4.91 -0.45
CA ILE A 157 8.68 4.37 -1.10
C ILE A 157 7.61 3.93 -0.12
N SER A 158 7.94 3.87 1.16
CA SER A 158 7.00 3.61 2.25
C SER A 158 6.64 4.89 2.99
N ALA A 159 5.46 4.93 3.59
CA ALA A 159 5.01 6.07 4.36
C ALA A 159 5.92 6.29 5.59
N PRO A 160 6.42 7.51 5.86
CA PRO A 160 7.11 7.83 7.10
C PRO A 160 6.23 7.57 8.32
N ALA A 161 6.81 7.14 9.44
CA ALA A 161 6.11 7.10 10.72
C ALA A 161 6.40 8.37 11.53
N ILE A 162 5.40 8.92 12.20
CA ILE A 162 5.54 10.14 13.02
C ILE A 162 5.05 9.83 14.43
N GLY A 163 5.85 10.14 15.43
CA GLY A 163 5.46 9.95 16.82
C GLY A 163 6.59 10.32 17.79
N GLY A 164 6.24 10.70 19.03
CA GLY A 164 7.21 10.99 20.07
C GLY A 164 8.23 12.10 19.71
N GLY A 165 7.86 13.03 18.82
CA GLY A 165 8.75 14.10 18.35
C GLY A 165 9.80 13.64 17.33
N ILE A 166 9.64 12.46 16.75
CA ILE A 166 10.55 11.87 15.76
C ILE A 166 9.77 11.46 14.50
N VAL A 167 10.37 11.72 13.35
CA VAL A 167 9.95 11.18 12.06
C VAL A 167 10.88 10.04 11.70
N VAL A 168 10.33 8.85 11.50
CA VAL A 168 11.08 7.67 11.08
C VAL A 168 10.81 7.38 9.61
N VAL A 169 11.87 7.27 8.83
CA VAL A 169 11.81 7.01 7.39
C VAL A 169 12.57 5.72 7.09
N ARG A 170 11.95 4.82 6.34
CA ARG A 170 12.61 3.63 5.78
C ARG A 170 13.09 3.92 4.37
N GLY A 171 14.40 3.76 4.14
CA GLY A 171 14.99 3.76 2.81
C GLY A 171 14.77 2.42 2.10
N ASN A 172 14.73 2.43 0.77
CA ASN A 172 14.66 1.20 -0.05
C ASN A 172 15.96 0.35 0.06
N ASP A 173 17.00 0.89 0.70
CA ASP A 173 18.23 0.18 1.10
C ASP A 173 18.08 -0.55 2.46
N GLY A 174 16.87 -0.59 3.02
CA GLY A 174 16.54 -1.25 4.29
C GLY A 174 16.89 -0.46 5.54
N ARG A 175 17.53 0.71 5.44
CA ARG A 175 17.89 1.53 6.59
C ARG A 175 16.70 2.28 7.16
N LEU A 176 16.66 2.38 8.49
CA LEU A 176 15.77 3.30 9.18
C LEU A 176 16.52 4.58 9.57
N HIS A 177 15.91 5.71 9.30
CA HIS A 177 16.44 7.03 9.61
C HIS A 177 15.49 7.76 10.55
N GLY A 178 15.95 8.16 11.73
CA GLY A 178 15.23 8.98 12.67
C GLY A 178 15.59 10.45 12.53
N PHE A 179 14.59 11.31 12.36
CA PHE A 179 14.74 12.76 12.26
C PHE A 179 13.96 13.44 13.38
N ASP A 180 14.48 14.54 13.90
CA ASP A 180 13.72 15.41 14.78
C ASP A 180 12.51 15.99 14.04
N ALA A 181 11.32 15.80 14.58
CA ALA A 181 10.08 16.18 13.91
C ALA A 181 9.90 17.70 13.72
N ALA A 182 10.51 18.51 14.57
CA ALA A 182 10.39 19.96 14.50
C ALA A 182 11.37 20.59 13.51
N SER A 183 12.60 20.04 13.40
CA SER A 183 13.69 20.65 12.65
C SER A 183 14.15 19.85 11.42
N GLY A 184 13.82 18.57 11.33
CA GLY A 184 14.36 17.68 10.31
C GLY A 184 15.81 17.27 10.51
N ALA A 185 16.41 17.60 11.66
CA ALA A 185 17.77 17.20 11.98
C ALA A 185 17.87 15.68 12.16
N SER A 186 18.86 15.05 11.53
CA SER A 186 19.11 13.61 11.71
C SER A 186 19.50 13.31 13.15
N LYS A 187 18.83 12.34 13.77
CA LYS A 187 19.10 11.89 15.14
C LYS A 187 19.87 10.58 15.15
N TRP A 188 19.45 9.62 14.36
CA TRP A 188 20.04 8.29 14.30
C TRP A 188 19.78 7.62 12.94
N VAL A 189 20.59 6.63 12.64
CA VAL A 189 20.43 5.71 11.52
C VAL A 189 20.61 4.29 12.05
N PHE A 190 19.66 3.42 11.73
CA PHE A 190 19.75 2.00 12.02
C PHE A 190 20.04 1.23 10.74
N ASP A 191 21.18 0.55 10.68
CA ASP A 191 21.60 -0.27 9.55
C ASP A 191 21.06 -1.69 9.68
N GLN A 192 20.33 -2.14 8.67
CA GLN A 192 19.88 -3.53 8.54
C GLN A 192 20.65 -4.22 7.41
N SER A 193 20.94 -5.51 7.58
CA SER A 193 21.52 -6.27 6.49
C SER A 193 20.44 -6.58 5.45
N VAL A 194 20.65 -6.12 4.23
CA VAL A 194 19.77 -6.36 3.09
C VAL A 194 20.27 -7.58 2.32
N PRO A 195 19.41 -8.54 1.95
CA PRO A 195 19.78 -9.64 1.08
C PRO A 195 20.30 -9.13 -0.27
N SER A 196 21.14 -9.92 -0.95
CA SER A 196 21.64 -9.59 -2.30
C SER A 196 20.52 -9.51 -3.34
N LEU A 197 19.38 -10.13 -3.07
CA LEU A 197 18.14 -10.05 -3.85
C LEU A 197 16.98 -9.82 -2.90
N SER A 198 16.26 -8.73 -3.06
CA SER A 198 15.04 -8.40 -2.30
C SER A 198 13.90 -8.04 -3.25
N LEU A 199 12.67 -8.17 -2.79
CA LEU A 199 11.54 -7.52 -3.42
C LEU A 199 11.62 -6.02 -3.10
N ARG A 200 11.01 -5.18 -3.92
CA ARG A 200 10.93 -3.75 -3.63
C ARG A 200 9.83 -3.54 -2.58
N GLY A 201 10.23 -3.64 -1.30
CA GLY A 201 9.33 -3.62 -0.16
C GLY A 201 8.70 -2.24 0.11
N ASN A 202 7.46 -2.26 0.59
CA ASN A 202 6.71 -1.06 0.95
C ASN A 202 6.27 -1.04 2.42
N SER A 203 6.87 -1.88 3.29
CA SER A 203 6.56 -1.86 4.72
C SER A 203 6.82 -0.46 5.29
N ALA A 204 5.79 0.12 5.90
CA ALA A 204 5.94 1.37 6.62
C ALA A 204 6.32 1.08 8.08
N PRO A 205 7.27 1.81 8.67
CA PRO A 205 7.58 1.68 10.09
C PRO A 205 6.34 1.97 10.95
N LEU A 206 6.16 1.23 12.04
CA LEU A 206 5.11 1.45 13.03
C LEU A 206 5.73 1.96 14.33
N ILE A 207 5.28 3.10 14.84
CA ILE A 207 5.68 3.61 16.15
C ILE A 207 4.63 3.26 17.19
N LEU A 208 5.06 2.59 18.26
CA LEU A 208 4.19 2.26 19.38
C LEU A 208 5.00 2.32 20.69
N ASN A 209 4.54 3.10 21.68
CA ASN A 209 5.12 3.18 23.03
C ASN A 209 6.64 3.45 23.06
N GLY A 210 7.15 4.33 22.17
CA GLY A 210 8.58 4.67 22.11
C GLY A 210 9.45 3.63 21.41
N VAL A 211 8.85 2.69 20.69
CA VAL A 211 9.52 1.67 19.88
C VAL A 211 9.07 1.78 18.44
N VAL A 212 10.00 1.62 17.51
CA VAL A 212 9.76 1.52 16.07
C VAL A 212 9.80 0.04 15.68
N TYR A 213 8.78 -0.43 15.03
CA TYR A 213 8.71 -1.78 14.47
C TYR A 213 8.76 -1.70 12.95
N ASP A 214 9.62 -2.51 12.34
CA ASP A 214 9.82 -2.52 10.89
C ASP A 214 9.84 -3.95 10.35
N GLY A 215 9.19 -4.15 9.20
CA GLY A 215 9.28 -5.38 8.44
C GLY A 215 10.46 -5.31 7.47
N THR A 216 11.31 -6.34 7.43
CA THR A 216 12.55 -6.31 6.67
C THR A 216 12.50 -7.18 5.42
N ASP A 217 13.32 -6.83 4.42
CA ASP A 217 13.51 -7.59 3.18
C ASP A 217 14.17 -8.98 3.41
N SER A 218 14.52 -9.30 4.65
CA SER A 218 15.04 -10.61 5.06
C SER A 218 14.01 -11.48 5.78
N GLY A 219 12.73 -11.13 5.72
CA GLY A 219 11.63 -11.89 6.35
C GLY A 219 11.56 -11.75 7.87
N ARG A 220 12.05 -10.65 8.42
CA ARG A 220 12.09 -10.39 9.86
C ARG A 220 11.21 -9.21 10.24
N VAL A 221 10.80 -9.18 11.51
CA VAL A 221 10.33 -7.98 12.19
C VAL A 221 11.40 -7.55 13.16
N THR A 222 11.79 -6.29 13.08
CA THR A 222 12.80 -5.68 13.95
C THR A 222 12.16 -4.59 14.79
N ALA A 223 12.49 -4.52 16.06
CA ALA A 223 12.14 -3.45 16.98
C ALA A 223 13.36 -2.63 17.36
N VAL A 224 13.28 -1.33 17.17
CA VAL A 224 14.34 -0.39 17.58
C VAL A 224 13.75 0.68 18.48
N ARG A 225 14.54 1.19 19.40
CA ARG A 225 14.12 2.27 20.29
C ARG A 225 14.00 3.58 19.51
N LEU A 226 12.91 4.30 19.71
CA LEU A 226 12.57 5.49 18.93
C LEU A 226 13.56 6.64 19.13
N ASP A 227 14.10 6.81 20.34
CA ASP A 227 14.93 7.96 20.71
C ASP A 227 16.37 7.88 20.18
N ASP A 228 16.94 6.69 20.02
CA ASP A 228 18.36 6.49 19.65
C ASP A 228 18.60 5.43 18.57
N GLY A 229 17.54 4.75 18.08
CA GLY A 229 17.65 3.75 17.01
C GLY A 229 18.34 2.43 17.43
N ASN A 230 18.53 2.17 18.73
CA ASN A 230 19.14 0.93 19.20
C ASN A 230 18.17 -0.26 19.07
N GLU A 231 18.65 -1.35 18.48
CA GLU A 231 17.88 -2.59 18.35
C GLU A 231 17.49 -3.14 19.74
N GLN A 232 16.24 -3.50 19.89
CA GLN A 232 15.73 -4.17 21.09
C GLN A 232 15.58 -5.67 20.86
N TRP A 233 14.98 -6.03 19.73
CA TRP A 233 14.83 -7.42 19.33
C TRP A 233 14.60 -7.54 17.81
N THR A 234 14.84 -8.74 17.30
CA THR A 234 14.54 -9.15 15.93
C THR A 234 13.88 -10.53 15.95
N GLN A 235 12.75 -10.70 15.26
CA GLN A 235 12.00 -11.95 15.15
C GLN A 235 11.90 -12.37 13.69
N MET A 236 12.25 -13.61 13.36
CA MET A 236 12.07 -14.20 12.04
C MET A 236 10.63 -14.64 11.85
N LEU A 237 10.00 -14.22 10.75
CA LEU A 237 8.66 -14.67 10.32
C LEU A 237 8.68 -15.58 9.09
N GLY A 238 9.74 -15.54 8.31
CA GLY A 238 9.88 -16.38 7.13
C GLY A 238 11.27 -16.97 7.05
N THR A 239 11.37 -18.28 6.84
CA THR A 239 12.59 -18.92 6.44
C THR A 239 12.46 -19.21 4.96
N GLY A 240 13.05 -18.38 4.12
CA GLY A 240 13.17 -18.69 2.69
C GLY A 240 13.91 -20.02 2.55
N GLU A 241 13.18 -21.12 2.44
CA GLU A 241 13.72 -22.43 2.15
C GLU A 241 13.89 -22.58 0.64
N GLY A 242 15.08 -22.97 0.17
CA GLY A 242 15.32 -23.19 -1.24
C GLY A 242 16.78 -23.30 -1.61
N ARG A 243 17.05 -23.78 -2.83
CA ARG A 243 18.41 -23.99 -3.35
C ARG A 243 18.94 -22.74 -4.07
N THR A 244 18.05 -21.86 -4.52
CA THR A 244 18.39 -20.63 -5.25
C THR A 244 18.08 -19.40 -4.39
N GLU A 245 18.74 -18.26 -4.70
CA GLU A 245 18.44 -16.98 -4.05
C GLU A 245 16.96 -16.59 -4.20
N VAL A 246 16.36 -16.86 -5.38
CA VAL A 246 14.94 -16.60 -5.65
C VAL A 246 14.01 -17.46 -4.78
N GLU A 247 14.36 -18.71 -4.54
CA GLU A 247 13.58 -19.59 -3.67
C GLU A 247 13.67 -19.19 -2.20
N ARG A 248 14.79 -18.57 -1.81
CA ARG A 248 15.05 -18.09 -0.44
C ARG A 248 14.51 -16.68 -0.17
N LEU A 249 13.95 -16.00 -1.19
CA LEU A 249 13.29 -14.71 -0.98
C LEU A 249 12.19 -14.86 0.06
N SER A 250 12.34 -14.17 1.15
CA SER A 250 11.35 -14.05 2.22
C SER A 250 11.36 -12.59 2.67
N ASP A 251 10.20 -11.98 2.77
CA ASP A 251 10.06 -10.55 2.98
C ASP A 251 8.85 -10.25 3.88
N VAL A 252 8.96 -9.23 4.72
CA VAL A 252 7.83 -8.66 5.48
C VAL A 252 7.49 -7.30 4.88
N ASP A 253 6.85 -7.32 3.70
CA ASP A 253 6.47 -6.14 2.93
C ASP A 253 5.17 -5.48 3.41
N GLY A 254 4.31 -6.25 4.04
CA GLY A 254 3.05 -5.74 4.57
C GLY A 254 3.28 -4.84 5.78
N THR A 255 2.58 -3.71 5.83
CA THR A 255 2.62 -2.84 7.00
C THR A 255 2.18 -3.62 8.25
N LEU A 256 2.97 -3.50 9.32
CA LEU A 256 2.63 -4.04 10.63
C LEU A 256 1.45 -3.28 11.23
N VAL A 257 0.60 -3.99 11.96
CA VAL A 257 -0.54 -3.41 12.66
C VAL A 257 -0.49 -3.79 14.13
N SER A 258 -0.93 -2.91 15.00
CA SER A 258 -1.03 -3.19 16.44
C SER A 258 -2.42 -2.80 16.98
N ASP A 259 -2.90 -3.56 17.93
CA ASP A 259 -4.05 -3.21 18.77
C ASP A 259 -3.65 -2.53 20.10
N GLY A 260 -2.35 -2.17 20.23
CA GLY A 260 -1.75 -1.58 21.42
C GLY A 260 -1.12 -2.61 22.38
N ALA A 261 -1.56 -3.86 22.35
CA ALA A 261 -1.06 -4.95 23.20
C ALA A 261 -0.29 -6.03 22.42
N THR A 262 -0.61 -6.17 21.15
CA THR A 262 -0.06 -7.19 20.25
C THR A 262 0.31 -6.57 18.92
N LEU A 263 1.40 -7.04 18.31
CA LEU A 263 1.79 -6.72 16.94
C LEU A 263 1.35 -7.85 16.03
N TYR A 264 0.81 -7.48 14.86
CA TYR A 264 0.44 -8.42 13.82
C TYR A 264 1.27 -8.13 12.58
N ALA A 265 1.88 -9.18 12.04
CA ALA A 265 2.72 -9.10 10.86
C ALA A 265 2.49 -10.33 9.96
N VAL A 266 2.73 -10.15 8.66
CA VAL A 266 2.68 -11.24 7.68
C VAL A 266 3.84 -11.10 6.72
N GLY A 267 4.48 -12.22 6.37
CA GLY A 267 5.60 -12.25 5.43
C GLY A 267 5.27 -12.96 4.12
N TYR A 268 5.94 -12.54 3.06
CA TYR A 268 5.96 -13.29 1.80
C TYR A 268 6.84 -14.53 1.97
N ARG A 269 6.34 -15.69 1.51
CA ARG A 269 6.93 -17.01 1.78
C ARG A 269 7.25 -17.23 3.26
N GLY A 270 6.36 -16.74 4.11
CA GLY A 270 6.51 -16.73 5.55
C GLY A 270 5.21 -17.11 6.26
N GLN A 271 5.02 -16.49 7.39
CA GLN A 271 3.92 -16.74 8.29
C GLN A 271 3.19 -15.45 8.60
N ILE A 272 1.91 -15.56 8.95
CA ILE A 272 1.21 -14.53 9.73
C ILE A 272 1.44 -14.83 11.22
N ALA A 273 1.72 -13.81 11.99
CA ALA A 273 2.02 -13.94 13.41
C ALA A 273 1.40 -12.80 14.24
N ALA A 274 1.04 -13.15 15.47
CA ALA A 274 0.83 -12.21 16.56
C ALA A 274 2.05 -12.26 17.48
N LEU A 275 2.68 -11.11 17.70
CA LEU A 275 3.93 -10.97 18.42
C LEU A 275 3.72 -10.11 19.69
N ALA A 276 4.39 -10.46 20.77
CA ALA A 276 4.51 -9.60 21.94
C ALA A 276 5.39 -8.40 21.61
N PRO A 277 4.93 -7.14 21.78
CA PRO A 277 5.69 -5.95 21.36
C PRO A 277 7.02 -5.77 22.10
N ASP A 278 7.11 -6.22 23.36
CA ASP A 278 8.27 -6.06 24.23
C ASP A 278 9.43 -7.02 23.91
N SER A 279 9.15 -8.15 23.28
CA SER A 279 10.13 -9.22 23.10
C SER A 279 10.15 -9.87 21.72
N GLY A 280 9.20 -9.54 20.85
CA GLY A 280 9.03 -10.18 19.55
C GLY A 280 8.58 -11.64 19.62
N ARG A 281 8.31 -12.17 20.83
CA ARG A 281 7.88 -13.57 20.97
C ARG A 281 6.53 -13.80 20.33
N PRO A 282 6.40 -14.83 19.47
CA PRO A 282 5.13 -15.19 18.91
C PRO A 282 4.15 -15.67 20.00
N GLN A 283 2.97 -15.08 20.03
CA GLN A 283 1.82 -15.58 20.80
C GLN A 283 1.15 -16.71 20.01
N TRP A 284 1.04 -16.51 18.69
CA TRP A 284 0.66 -17.55 17.73
C TRP A 284 1.26 -17.24 16.36
N GLN A 285 1.41 -18.28 15.52
CA GLN A 285 1.86 -18.20 14.12
C GLN A 285 1.06 -19.17 13.26
N ARG A 286 0.85 -18.81 11.98
CA ARG A 286 0.22 -19.67 10.97
C ARG A 286 0.92 -19.50 9.64
N ASP A 287 0.99 -20.56 8.87
CA ASP A 287 1.52 -20.52 7.50
C ASP A 287 0.58 -19.69 6.62
N LEU A 288 1.06 -18.59 6.12
CA LEU A 288 0.38 -17.70 5.19
C LEU A 288 1.41 -16.83 4.47
N SER A 289 1.51 -16.99 3.16
CA SER A 289 2.36 -16.13 2.34
C SER A 289 1.56 -14.90 1.89
N SER A 290 2.03 -13.70 2.22
CA SER A 290 1.39 -12.43 1.85
C SER A 290 2.41 -11.35 1.62
N TYR A 291 2.13 -10.49 0.64
CA TYR A 291 2.83 -9.22 0.39
C TYR A 291 1.93 -8.00 0.63
N ALA A 292 0.68 -8.21 1.02
CA ALA A 292 -0.30 -7.14 1.13
C ALA A 292 -0.31 -6.50 2.54
N GLY A 293 -0.35 -7.30 3.59
CA GLY A 293 -0.46 -6.82 4.96
C GLY A 293 -1.69 -7.36 5.69
N VAL A 294 -1.95 -6.82 6.87
CA VAL A 294 -3.01 -7.27 7.77
C VAL A 294 -3.87 -6.10 8.23
N ALA A 295 -5.10 -6.41 8.68
CA ALA A 295 -5.96 -5.50 9.43
C ALA A 295 -6.52 -6.21 10.66
N VAL A 296 -6.79 -5.46 11.72
CA VAL A 296 -7.28 -6.00 13.00
C VAL A 296 -8.54 -5.25 13.42
N ALA A 297 -9.59 -5.98 13.76
CA ALA A 297 -10.79 -5.40 14.35
C ALA A 297 -11.57 -6.46 15.16
N GLY A 298 -12.13 -6.06 16.28
CA GLY A 298 -12.84 -6.96 17.19
C GLY A 298 -11.95 -8.16 17.58
N ASP A 299 -12.46 -9.36 17.37
CA ASP A 299 -11.74 -10.60 17.63
C ASP A 299 -11.06 -11.21 16.40
N SER A 300 -10.90 -10.42 15.33
CA SER A 300 -10.41 -10.92 14.05
C SER A 300 -9.13 -10.21 13.60
N VAL A 301 -8.20 -10.99 13.04
CA VAL A 301 -7.08 -10.55 12.20
C VAL A 301 -7.38 -10.95 10.77
N VAL A 302 -7.43 -9.99 9.87
CA VAL A 302 -7.72 -10.23 8.45
C VAL A 302 -6.45 -10.04 7.63
N ALA A 303 -6.18 -10.96 6.72
CA ALA A 303 -5.04 -10.90 5.81
C ALA A 303 -5.44 -11.29 4.38
N VAL A 304 -4.70 -10.81 3.40
CA VAL A 304 -4.80 -11.23 2.00
C VAL A 304 -3.57 -12.08 1.68
N ASP A 305 -3.75 -13.29 1.17
CA ASP A 305 -2.62 -14.13 0.77
C ASP A 305 -2.09 -13.77 -0.63
N ALA A 306 -0.95 -14.34 -1.00
CA ALA A 306 -0.27 -14.08 -2.27
C ALA A 306 -1.10 -14.49 -3.51
N ASP A 307 -2.07 -15.39 -3.35
CA ASP A 307 -2.99 -15.80 -4.40
C ASP A 307 -4.23 -14.90 -4.52
N GLY A 308 -4.44 -13.97 -3.57
CA GLY A 308 -5.61 -13.08 -3.51
C GLY A 308 -6.80 -13.68 -2.76
N ASN A 309 -6.60 -14.70 -1.90
CA ASN A 309 -7.63 -15.09 -0.96
C ASN A 309 -7.61 -14.16 0.25
N VAL A 310 -8.80 -13.85 0.78
CA VAL A 310 -8.94 -13.10 2.03
C VAL A 310 -9.21 -14.08 3.16
N TRP A 311 -8.43 -13.98 4.23
CA TRP A 311 -8.52 -14.85 5.40
C TRP A 311 -8.85 -14.05 6.64
N ALA A 312 -9.62 -14.63 7.55
CA ALA A 312 -9.73 -14.14 8.91
C ALA A 312 -9.29 -15.20 9.91
N PHE A 313 -8.57 -14.75 10.90
CA PHE A 313 -8.06 -15.56 12.00
C PHE A 313 -8.60 -15.00 13.33
N ASP A 314 -8.86 -15.87 14.28
CA ASP A 314 -9.14 -15.48 15.67
C ASP A 314 -7.91 -14.74 16.23
N ARG A 315 -8.13 -13.56 16.74
CA ARG A 315 -7.07 -12.65 17.19
C ARG A 315 -6.24 -13.24 18.33
N SER A 316 -6.85 -14.02 19.21
CA SER A 316 -6.19 -14.54 20.41
C SER A 316 -5.44 -15.85 20.15
N THR A 317 -5.93 -16.69 19.25
CA THR A 317 -5.43 -18.05 19.03
C THR A 317 -4.80 -18.28 17.65
N GLY A 318 -5.07 -17.37 16.71
CA GLY A 318 -4.71 -17.55 15.30
C GLY A 318 -5.49 -18.70 14.62
N ALA A 319 -6.60 -19.16 15.19
CA ALA A 319 -7.44 -20.16 14.53
C ALA A 319 -8.11 -19.55 13.31
N ASN A 320 -8.20 -20.31 12.21
CA ASN A 320 -8.88 -19.85 11.01
C ASN A 320 -10.40 -19.74 11.28
N LEU A 321 -10.95 -18.54 11.05
CA LEU A 321 -12.39 -18.27 11.17
C LEU A 321 -13.10 -18.49 9.84
N TRP A 322 -12.58 -17.89 8.77
CA TRP A 322 -13.10 -18.05 7.42
C TRP A 322 -12.05 -17.75 6.36
N LYS A 323 -12.34 -18.18 5.13
CA LYS A 323 -11.58 -17.89 3.90
C LYS A 323 -12.53 -17.50 2.78
N GLN A 324 -12.23 -16.41 2.07
CA GLN A 324 -12.88 -16.01 0.84
C GLN A 324 -11.92 -16.19 -0.33
N ASP A 325 -12.22 -17.08 -1.27
CA ASP A 325 -11.35 -17.48 -2.40
C ASP A 325 -11.85 -17.04 -3.79
N GLN A 326 -13.01 -16.38 -3.86
CA GLN A 326 -13.58 -15.93 -5.13
C GLN A 326 -12.92 -14.66 -5.71
N LEU A 327 -11.93 -14.10 -5.00
CA LEU A 327 -11.12 -12.97 -5.47
C LEU A 327 -9.69 -13.39 -5.88
N LYS A 328 -9.45 -14.69 -6.08
CA LYS A 328 -8.15 -15.24 -6.47
C LYS A 328 -7.58 -14.56 -7.71
N TYR A 329 -6.26 -14.33 -7.71
CA TYR A 329 -5.50 -13.74 -8.82
C TYR A 329 -5.96 -12.34 -9.23
N ARG A 330 -6.69 -11.63 -8.37
CA ARG A 330 -7.12 -10.25 -8.62
C ARG A 330 -6.18 -9.20 -8.05
N TRP A 331 -5.02 -9.61 -7.52
CA TRP A 331 -3.99 -8.71 -6.98
C TRP A 331 -4.57 -7.70 -5.99
N LEU A 332 -5.09 -8.22 -4.90
CA LEU A 332 -5.77 -7.41 -3.90
C LEU A 332 -4.81 -6.49 -3.15
N SER A 333 -5.28 -5.30 -2.79
CA SER A 333 -4.63 -4.43 -1.81
C SER A 333 -4.62 -5.07 -0.42
N ALA A 334 -3.88 -4.47 0.52
CA ALA A 334 -4.07 -4.81 1.93
C ALA A 334 -5.52 -4.54 2.37
N PRO A 335 -6.03 -5.32 3.32
CA PRO A 335 -7.38 -5.11 3.84
C PRO A 335 -7.46 -3.89 4.74
N ALA A 336 -8.61 -3.23 4.77
CA ALA A 336 -8.99 -2.23 5.76
C ALA A 336 -10.33 -2.60 6.39
N ILE A 337 -10.62 -2.07 7.57
CA ILE A 337 -11.87 -2.40 8.29
C ILE A 337 -12.74 -1.16 8.40
N GLN A 338 -13.95 -1.21 7.83
CA GLN A 338 -14.97 -0.19 7.91
C GLN A 338 -16.17 -0.71 8.69
N GLY A 339 -16.25 -0.41 9.98
CA GLY A 339 -17.25 -1.00 10.87
C GLY A 339 -17.15 -2.54 10.91
N ASN A 340 -18.19 -3.25 10.50
CA ASN A 340 -18.21 -4.71 10.40
C ASN A 340 -17.88 -5.25 8.99
N LEU A 341 -17.22 -4.45 8.18
CA LEU A 341 -16.86 -4.81 6.80
C LEU A 341 -15.36 -4.76 6.58
N VAL A 342 -14.86 -5.75 5.88
CA VAL A 342 -13.49 -5.79 5.33
C VAL A 342 -13.52 -5.17 3.94
N VAL A 343 -12.64 -4.23 3.67
CA VAL A 343 -12.54 -3.52 2.39
C VAL A 343 -11.22 -3.86 1.71
N VAL A 344 -11.27 -4.29 0.46
CA VAL A 344 -10.09 -4.54 -0.38
C VAL A 344 -10.30 -3.96 -1.78
N GLY A 345 -9.24 -3.40 -2.36
CA GLY A 345 -9.20 -3.01 -3.77
C GLY A 345 -8.62 -4.10 -4.65
N ASP A 346 -8.90 -4.09 -5.95
CA ASP A 346 -8.32 -5.05 -6.89
C ASP A 346 -7.65 -4.41 -8.11
N SER A 347 -6.94 -5.23 -8.90
CA SER A 347 -6.20 -4.80 -10.10
C SER A 347 -7.07 -4.31 -11.26
N GLU A 348 -8.37 -4.58 -11.25
CA GLU A 348 -9.33 -4.08 -12.24
C GLU A 348 -10.12 -2.85 -11.78
N GLY A 349 -9.75 -2.31 -10.59
CA GLY A 349 -10.30 -1.08 -10.02
C GLY A 349 -11.64 -1.27 -9.31
N TYR A 350 -11.95 -2.49 -8.88
CA TYR A 350 -13.07 -2.75 -8.01
C TYR A 350 -12.66 -2.64 -6.54
N VAL A 351 -13.59 -2.12 -5.76
CA VAL A 351 -13.57 -2.13 -4.29
C VAL A 351 -14.59 -3.15 -3.83
N HIS A 352 -14.17 -4.08 -2.99
CA HIS A 352 -15.01 -5.15 -2.46
C HIS A 352 -15.19 -4.96 -0.96
N TRP A 353 -16.42 -5.09 -0.50
CA TRP A 353 -16.77 -5.15 0.92
C TRP A 353 -17.20 -6.57 1.25
N LEU A 354 -16.54 -7.15 2.25
CA LEU A 354 -16.87 -8.48 2.78
C LEU A 354 -17.34 -8.32 4.22
N THR A 355 -18.25 -9.18 4.69
CA THR A 355 -18.64 -9.19 6.10
C THR A 355 -17.47 -9.66 6.95
N LEU A 356 -17.15 -8.95 8.05
CA LEU A 356 -16.04 -9.29 8.95
C LEU A 356 -16.24 -10.66 9.62
N GLY A 357 -17.47 -11.01 9.96
CA GLY A 357 -17.78 -12.26 10.65
C GLY A 357 -17.72 -13.52 9.79
N GLU A 358 -18.02 -13.42 8.47
CA GLU A 358 -18.17 -14.60 7.61
C GLU A 358 -17.40 -14.53 6.28
N GLY A 359 -16.81 -13.39 5.94
CA GLY A 359 -16.11 -13.18 4.65
C GLY A 359 -17.03 -13.19 3.41
N LYS A 360 -18.35 -13.08 3.59
CA LYS A 360 -19.29 -13.02 2.47
C LYS A 360 -19.28 -11.65 1.81
N PHE A 361 -19.51 -11.62 0.48
CA PHE A 361 -19.67 -10.34 -0.22
C PHE A 361 -20.84 -9.57 0.33
N ALA A 362 -20.58 -8.34 0.76
CA ALA A 362 -21.59 -7.40 1.23
C ALA A 362 -21.92 -6.32 0.21
N ALA A 363 -20.90 -5.80 -0.49
CA ALA A 363 -21.04 -4.83 -1.56
C ALA A 363 -19.85 -4.88 -2.51
N ARG A 364 -20.02 -4.28 -3.70
CA ARG A 364 -18.95 -4.07 -4.67
C ARG A 364 -19.22 -2.77 -5.42
N GLN A 365 -18.17 -1.96 -5.57
CA GLN A 365 -18.20 -0.73 -6.38
C GLN A 365 -16.98 -0.71 -7.31
N ARG A 366 -17.08 -0.01 -8.43
CA ARG A 366 -15.95 0.20 -9.30
C ARG A 366 -15.50 1.65 -9.20
N LEU A 367 -14.26 1.86 -8.74
CA LEU A 367 -13.65 3.19 -8.70
C LEU A 367 -13.30 3.65 -10.12
N SER A 368 -12.55 2.81 -10.84
CA SER A 368 -12.07 3.09 -12.19
C SER A 368 -11.79 1.80 -12.98
N LYS A 369 -10.95 1.87 -14.03
CA LYS A 369 -10.39 0.70 -14.73
C LYS A 369 -8.89 0.55 -14.44
N LYS A 370 -8.41 1.11 -13.32
CA LYS A 370 -6.99 1.08 -12.94
C LYS A 370 -6.83 0.33 -11.63
N PRO A 371 -5.68 -0.34 -11.44
CA PRO A 371 -5.39 -1.06 -10.22
C PRO A 371 -5.51 -0.20 -8.96
N ILE A 372 -6.04 -0.79 -7.90
CA ILE A 372 -6.04 -0.26 -6.55
C ILE A 372 -5.00 -1.08 -5.79
N GLU A 373 -3.79 -0.54 -5.65
CA GLU A 373 -2.66 -1.21 -4.99
C GLU A 373 -2.45 -0.68 -3.56
N ALA A 374 -2.82 0.58 -3.34
CA ALA A 374 -2.76 1.20 -2.02
C ALA A 374 -3.80 0.62 -1.06
N THR A 375 -3.43 0.51 0.20
CA THR A 375 -4.36 0.12 1.27
C THR A 375 -5.49 1.14 1.38
N PRO A 376 -6.77 0.75 1.37
CA PRO A 376 -7.87 1.65 1.68
C PRO A 376 -7.70 2.24 3.08
N VAL A 377 -8.00 3.52 3.26
CA VAL A 377 -7.85 4.22 4.54
C VAL A 377 -9.21 4.53 5.12
N VAL A 378 -9.45 4.12 6.36
CA VAL A 378 -10.72 4.34 7.05
C VAL A 378 -10.56 5.43 8.10
N ALA A 379 -11.46 6.42 8.05
CA ALA A 379 -11.60 7.44 9.09
C ALA A 379 -13.09 7.54 9.47
N GLY A 380 -13.40 7.19 10.72
CA GLY A 380 -14.78 7.09 11.17
C GLY A 380 -15.58 6.04 10.38
N ASP A 381 -16.67 6.48 9.75
CA ASP A 381 -17.55 5.65 8.92
C ASP A 381 -17.20 5.69 7.41
N THR A 382 -16.19 6.43 7.03
CA THR A 382 -15.80 6.67 5.64
C THR A 382 -14.51 5.94 5.28
N VAL A 383 -14.49 5.26 4.14
CA VAL A 383 -13.28 4.68 3.56
C VAL A 383 -12.85 5.46 2.32
N PHE A 384 -11.58 5.79 2.26
CA PHE A 384 -10.91 6.46 1.14
C PHE A 384 -10.12 5.43 0.34
N VAL A 385 -10.34 5.41 -0.95
CA VAL A 385 -9.70 4.46 -1.86
C VAL A 385 -9.10 5.21 -3.04
N GLU A 386 -7.84 4.96 -3.31
CA GLU A 386 -7.10 5.58 -4.41
C GLU A 386 -6.57 4.51 -5.37
N ASP A 387 -6.67 4.76 -6.68
CA ASP A 387 -6.03 3.93 -7.68
C ASP A 387 -4.65 4.48 -8.09
N ILE A 388 -3.87 3.69 -8.82
CA ILE A 388 -2.52 4.07 -9.26
C ILE A 388 -2.46 5.31 -10.16
N ARG A 389 -3.60 5.83 -10.64
CA ARG A 389 -3.67 7.04 -11.48
C ARG A 389 -4.19 8.26 -10.71
N GLY A 390 -4.33 8.14 -9.40
CA GLY A 390 -4.76 9.22 -8.53
C GLY A 390 -6.28 9.45 -8.54
N ASN A 391 -7.08 8.50 -9.02
CA ASN A 391 -8.51 8.60 -8.79
C ASN A 391 -8.78 8.23 -7.34
N LEU A 392 -9.16 9.20 -6.53
CA LEU A 392 -9.52 9.06 -5.12
C LEU A 392 -11.04 9.12 -4.98
N ALA A 393 -11.62 8.25 -4.18
CA ALA A 393 -13.03 8.34 -3.80
C ALA A 393 -13.25 8.02 -2.32
N ALA A 394 -14.28 8.63 -1.77
CA ALA A 394 -14.78 8.35 -0.43
C ALA A 394 -16.08 7.56 -0.50
N TYR A 395 -16.15 6.48 0.30
CA TYR A 395 -17.33 5.63 0.38
C TYR A 395 -17.78 5.48 1.82
N ARG A 396 -19.12 5.46 2.00
CA ARG A 396 -19.75 5.15 3.28
C ARG A 396 -20.63 3.93 3.12
N ALA A 397 -20.39 2.93 3.95
CA ALA A 397 -21.23 1.75 4.00
C ALA A 397 -22.33 1.91 5.06
N ARG A 398 -23.56 1.50 4.71
CA ARG A 398 -24.69 1.38 5.60
C ARG A 398 -25.12 -0.08 5.63
N GLN A 399 -25.20 -0.64 6.82
CA GLN A 399 -25.73 -2.00 7.06
C GLN A 399 -27.20 -1.96 7.43
#